data_9310456904d3f9c01ce500b58d1d8ae3
#
_entry.id   9310456904d3f9c01ce500b58d1d8ae3
#
_cell.length_a   1.000
_cell.length_b   1.000
_cell.length_c   1.000
_cell.angle_alpha   90.00
_cell.angle_beta   90.00
_cell.angle_gamma   90.00
#
_symmetry.space_group_name_H-M   'P 1'
#
loop_
_entity.id
_entity.type
_entity.pdbx_description
1 polymer ?
#
loop_
_entity_poly.entity_id
_entity_poly.type
_entity_poly.pdbx_seq_one_letter_code
_entity_poly.pdbx_strand_id
1 'polypeptide(L)'
;MIQIKVIKPVLFCLCLAVFLLPVSRTVSASSQSTIQYSLPRLVKIFGAGGVKNLYGYSTGFLVSSEGHIATIWSPVLDTDRLSVVLHDGRKFEAEVLGAEPHLDLAVLKLKSERELDLPFFDYKEKVTAGPGTRILGFSNMFKVATGDEPVSVLHGVIEARTELPRRRGAFELSYSGDVYVVDAITNNPGAAGGALVTYDGKLLGMIGKQVRNAKTNTWVNYSLPIDVLSKSIEQIITGKFDSSEDQKKPDMDAPQRYRPVDFGLVMVPDVLYRTPAYIDRVLPGSLVAKAGLQPDDLVVFVNDELIKSCKTLNSELGQLEPGDLLRLVVRRNNQLISIELQVPPEKK
;
A
#
# COMPACT_ATOMS: atom_id res chain seq x y z
N MET A 1 15.44 -85.85 -15.51
CA MET A 1 16.52 -85.30 -14.65
C MET A 1 16.57 -83.81 -14.88
N ILE A 2 15.86 -83.06 -14.05
CA ILE A 2 15.65 -81.59 -14.17
C ILE A 2 16.68 -80.90 -13.28
N GLN A 3 17.62 -80.14 -13.88
CA GLN A 3 18.58 -79.32 -13.15
C GLN A 3 17.95 -77.98 -12.75
N ILE A 4 17.75 -77.80 -11.46
CA ILE A 4 17.34 -76.52 -10.84
C ILE A 4 18.61 -75.67 -10.69
N LYS A 5 18.76 -74.58 -11.48
CA LYS A 5 19.81 -73.58 -11.31
C LYS A 5 19.51 -72.73 -10.09
N VAL A 6 20.33 -72.86 -9.07
CA VAL A 6 20.28 -72.03 -7.85
C VAL A 6 20.71 -70.60 -8.24
N ILE A 7 19.76 -69.67 -8.21
CA ILE A 7 20.03 -68.25 -8.37
C ILE A 7 20.72 -67.74 -7.09
N LYS A 8 21.92 -67.19 -7.25
CA LYS A 8 22.79 -66.74 -6.15
C LYS A 8 22.07 -65.70 -5.24
N PRO A 9 22.15 -65.85 -3.92
CA PRO A 9 21.45 -64.97 -2.95
C PRO A 9 21.95 -63.50 -2.93
N VAL A 10 23.03 -63.22 -3.62
CA VAL A 10 23.63 -61.86 -3.69
C VAL A 10 22.71 -60.86 -4.41
N LEU A 11 21.90 -61.27 -5.38
CA LEU A 11 21.04 -60.40 -6.15
C LEU A 11 19.78 -59.98 -5.36
N PHE A 12 19.34 -60.80 -4.40
CA PHE A 12 18.16 -60.53 -3.58
C PHE A 12 18.44 -59.51 -2.47
N CYS A 13 19.69 -59.48 -1.94
CA CYS A 13 20.10 -58.45 -0.97
C CYS A 13 20.27 -57.06 -1.57
N LEU A 14 20.61 -56.93 -2.86
CA LEU A 14 20.77 -55.65 -3.51
C LEU A 14 19.41 -54.95 -3.78
N CYS A 15 18.36 -55.72 -4.06
CA CYS A 15 17.02 -55.20 -4.24
C CYS A 15 16.36 -54.75 -2.94
N LEU A 16 16.71 -55.35 -1.79
CA LEU A 16 16.15 -54.99 -0.48
C LEU A 16 16.80 -53.70 0.07
N ALA A 17 18.07 -53.44 -0.27
CA ALA A 17 18.80 -52.24 0.19
C ALA A 17 18.32 -50.95 -0.49
N VAL A 18 17.73 -51.02 -1.69
CA VAL A 18 17.18 -49.85 -2.38
C VAL A 18 15.86 -49.38 -1.76
N PHE A 19 15.13 -50.23 -1.04
CA PHE A 19 13.89 -49.87 -0.35
C PHE A 19 14.08 -49.17 1.02
N LEU A 20 15.29 -49.10 1.53
CA LEU A 20 15.64 -48.51 2.83
C LEU A 20 16.31 -47.14 2.72
N LEU A 21 16.37 -46.55 1.52
CA LEU A 21 16.77 -45.14 1.42
C LEU A 21 15.69 -44.30 2.13
N PRO A 22 16.04 -43.47 3.12
CA PRO A 22 15.09 -42.55 3.70
C PRO A 22 14.65 -41.63 2.59
N VAL A 23 13.41 -41.75 2.16
CA VAL A 23 12.76 -40.74 1.35
C VAL A 23 12.72 -39.52 2.25
N SER A 24 13.68 -38.62 2.09
CA SER A 24 13.63 -37.30 2.70
C SER A 24 12.35 -36.63 2.19
N ARG A 25 11.26 -36.81 2.95
CA ARG A 25 10.06 -36.01 2.75
C ARG A 25 10.51 -34.58 3.00
N THR A 26 10.71 -33.84 1.94
CA THR A 26 10.68 -32.38 2.03
C THR A 26 9.33 -32.04 2.64
N VAL A 27 9.35 -31.70 3.93
CA VAL A 27 8.16 -31.17 4.61
C VAL A 27 7.87 -29.85 3.91
N SER A 28 7.03 -29.89 2.89
CA SER A 28 6.46 -28.67 2.32
C SER A 28 5.69 -28.01 3.44
N ALA A 29 6.05 -26.78 3.79
CA ALA A 29 5.33 -26.02 4.80
C ALA A 29 3.84 -26.04 4.44
N SER A 30 3.00 -26.46 5.36
CA SER A 30 1.57 -26.46 5.13
C SER A 30 1.05 -25.03 5.29
N SER A 31 0.05 -24.64 4.51
CA SER A 31 -0.58 -23.33 4.70
C SER A 31 -1.04 -23.10 6.14
N GLN A 32 -1.43 -24.17 6.84
CA GLN A 32 -1.86 -24.08 8.22
C GLN A 32 -0.73 -23.71 9.19
N SER A 33 0.47 -24.26 9.04
CA SER A 33 1.63 -23.90 9.86
C SER A 33 2.07 -22.47 9.61
N THR A 34 2.02 -22.02 8.36
CA THR A 34 2.31 -20.64 7.98
C THR A 34 1.26 -19.67 8.55
N ILE A 35 -0.01 -20.04 8.54
CA ILE A 35 -1.07 -19.22 9.15
C ILE A 35 -0.83 -19.10 10.67
N GLN A 36 -0.59 -20.20 11.37
CA GLN A 36 -0.30 -20.19 12.82
C GLN A 36 0.95 -19.36 13.15
N TYR A 37 1.98 -19.41 12.31
CA TYR A 37 3.17 -18.60 12.45
C TYR A 37 2.89 -17.10 12.24
N SER A 38 2.07 -16.76 11.24
CA SER A 38 1.85 -15.38 10.81
C SER A 38 0.86 -14.62 11.69
N LEU A 39 -0.24 -15.25 12.11
CA LEU A 39 -1.32 -14.59 12.85
C LEU A 39 -0.86 -13.77 14.07
N PRO A 40 0.06 -14.28 14.95
CA PRO A 40 0.52 -13.50 16.10
C PRO A 40 1.33 -12.24 15.75
N ARG A 41 1.75 -12.10 14.49
CA ARG A 41 2.52 -10.96 13.96
C ARG A 41 1.64 -9.88 13.33
N LEU A 42 0.33 -10.14 13.23
CA LEU A 42 -0.65 -9.20 12.68
C LEU A 42 -1.29 -8.39 13.78
N VAL A 43 -1.63 -7.15 13.47
CA VAL A 43 -2.33 -6.24 14.38
C VAL A 43 -3.53 -5.59 13.70
N LYS A 44 -4.54 -5.28 14.48
CA LYS A 44 -5.74 -4.57 14.09
C LYS A 44 -5.61 -3.13 14.58
N ILE A 45 -5.75 -2.18 13.68
CA ILE A 45 -5.54 -0.75 13.95
C ILE A 45 -6.89 -0.05 13.87
N PHE A 46 -7.21 0.73 14.89
CA PHE A 46 -8.46 1.49 14.98
C PHE A 46 -8.13 2.94 15.30
N GLY A 47 -8.68 3.87 14.51
CA GLY A 47 -8.59 5.29 14.73
C GLY A 47 -9.97 5.88 15.04
N ALA A 48 -10.02 6.87 15.90
CA ALA A 48 -11.25 7.61 16.22
C ALA A 48 -10.95 9.11 16.34
N GLY A 49 -11.77 9.93 15.68
CA GLY A 49 -11.58 11.38 15.62
C GLY A 49 -11.06 11.85 14.27
N GLY A 50 -10.07 12.74 14.27
CA GLY A 50 -9.53 13.38 13.08
C GLY A 50 -10.46 14.42 12.47
N VAL A 51 -10.03 14.99 11.33
CA VAL A 51 -10.75 16.11 10.66
C VAL A 51 -12.20 15.74 10.27
N LYS A 52 -12.46 14.46 9.99
CA LYS A 52 -13.79 13.97 9.57
C LYS A 52 -14.59 13.32 10.67
N ASN A 53 -14.05 13.23 11.89
CA ASN A 53 -14.66 12.55 13.06
C ASN A 53 -15.19 11.13 12.73
N LEU A 54 -14.50 10.42 11.86
CA LEU A 54 -14.88 9.10 11.38
C LEU A 54 -14.13 8.01 12.14
N TYR A 55 -14.81 6.89 12.40
CA TYR A 55 -14.17 5.68 12.88
C TYR A 55 -13.52 4.96 11.71
N GLY A 56 -12.20 4.89 11.72
CA GLY A 56 -11.43 4.16 10.74
C GLY A 56 -10.82 2.88 11.30
N TYR A 57 -10.52 1.92 10.44
CA TYR A 57 -9.79 0.72 10.79
C TYR A 57 -8.85 0.30 9.65
N SER A 58 -7.76 -0.34 10.00
CA SER A 58 -6.74 -0.82 9.08
C SER A 58 -6.05 -2.05 9.66
N THR A 59 -5.17 -2.63 8.91
CA THR A 59 -4.31 -3.73 9.34
C THR A 59 -2.86 -3.25 9.39
N GLY A 60 -2.07 -3.87 10.25
CA GLY A 60 -0.62 -3.70 10.28
C GLY A 60 0.05 -5.00 10.67
N PHE A 61 1.37 -5.01 10.63
CA PHE A 61 2.15 -6.15 11.08
C PHE A 61 3.36 -5.69 11.89
N LEU A 62 3.72 -6.50 12.88
CA LEU A 62 4.85 -6.27 13.76
C LEU A 62 6.17 -6.48 13.01
N VAL A 63 7.09 -5.57 13.16
CA VAL A 63 8.43 -5.55 12.53
C VAL A 63 9.56 -5.55 13.57
N SER A 64 9.24 -5.52 14.86
CA SER A 64 10.18 -5.75 15.96
C SER A 64 9.50 -6.32 17.19
N SER A 65 10.26 -6.98 18.06
CA SER A 65 9.80 -7.46 19.37
C SER A 65 9.33 -6.36 20.30
N GLU A 66 9.83 -5.14 20.12
CA GLU A 66 9.51 -3.97 20.92
C GLU A 66 8.16 -3.32 20.53
N GLY A 67 7.44 -3.84 19.55
CA GLY A 67 6.13 -3.33 19.14
C GLY A 67 6.18 -2.21 18.10
N HIS A 68 7.16 -2.21 17.20
CA HIS A 68 7.10 -1.44 15.97
C HIS A 68 6.18 -2.13 14.96
N ILE A 69 5.35 -1.34 14.28
CA ILE A 69 4.33 -1.84 13.34
C ILE A 69 4.48 -1.12 12.02
N ALA A 70 4.57 -1.87 10.94
CA ALA A 70 4.42 -1.33 9.59
C ALA A 70 2.95 -1.43 9.16
N THR A 71 2.45 -0.36 8.54
CA THR A 71 1.09 -0.27 8.01
C THR A 71 1.03 0.74 6.86
N ILE A 72 -0.13 0.80 6.21
CA ILE A 72 -0.37 1.75 5.14
C ILE A 72 -0.57 3.18 5.69
N TRP A 73 0.01 4.18 5.04
CA TRP A 73 -0.29 5.58 5.32
C TRP A 73 -1.73 5.89 4.89
N SER A 74 -2.58 6.23 5.84
CA SER A 74 -4.00 6.45 5.58
C SER A 74 -4.61 7.42 6.58
N PRO A 75 -5.79 8.00 6.28
CA PRO A 75 -6.50 8.86 7.23
C PRO A 75 -6.91 8.20 8.55
N VAL A 76 -6.84 6.86 8.64
CA VAL A 76 -7.04 6.13 9.91
C VAL A 76 -6.00 6.53 10.95
N LEU A 77 -4.82 6.97 10.52
CA LEU A 77 -3.71 7.37 11.37
C LEU A 77 -3.79 8.85 11.78
N ASP A 78 -4.61 9.66 11.08
CA ASP A 78 -4.87 11.07 11.41
C ASP A 78 -6.02 11.15 12.40
N THR A 79 -5.76 10.71 13.63
CA THR A 79 -6.77 10.60 14.69
C THR A 79 -6.20 11.03 16.04
N ASP A 80 -7.09 11.51 16.95
CA ASP A 80 -6.69 11.90 18.31
C ASP A 80 -6.27 10.71 19.16
N ARG A 81 -6.79 9.51 18.81
CA ARG A 81 -6.47 8.26 19.51
C ARG A 81 -6.30 7.12 18.50
N LEU A 82 -5.13 6.54 18.52
CA LEU A 82 -4.80 5.37 17.73
C LEU A 82 -4.70 4.16 18.66
N SER A 83 -5.59 3.20 18.46
CA SER A 83 -5.66 1.97 19.24
C SER A 83 -5.25 0.77 18.39
N VAL A 84 -4.40 -0.07 18.94
CA VAL A 84 -3.91 -1.30 18.30
C VAL A 84 -4.32 -2.49 19.15
N VAL A 85 -4.91 -3.49 18.49
CA VAL A 85 -5.28 -4.76 19.11
C VAL A 85 -4.41 -5.88 18.55
N LEU A 86 -3.69 -6.57 19.43
CA LEU A 86 -2.85 -7.71 19.07
C LEU A 86 -3.70 -8.95 18.77
N HIS A 87 -3.05 -10.00 18.28
CA HIS A 87 -3.70 -11.27 18.00
C HIS A 87 -4.36 -11.91 19.21
N ASP A 88 -3.76 -11.75 20.39
CA ASP A 88 -4.26 -12.28 21.67
C ASP A 88 -5.30 -11.37 22.36
N GLY A 89 -5.77 -10.33 21.69
CA GLY A 89 -6.78 -9.39 22.20
C GLY A 89 -6.24 -8.28 23.08
N ARG A 90 -4.94 -8.27 23.44
CA ARG A 90 -4.34 -7.13 24.18
C ARG A 90 -4.47 -5.86 23.38
N LYS A 91 -4.85 -4.78 24.07
CA LYS A 91 -5.06 -3.45 23.48
C LYS A 91 -3.99 -2.49 23.94
N PHE A 92 -3.43 -1.73 23.02
CA PHE A 92 -2.43 -0.71 23.26
C PHE A 92 -2.85 0.60 22.59
N GLU A 93 -2.45 1.71 23.17
CA GLU A 93 -2.34 2.95 22.40
C GLU A 93 -1.07 2.88 21.55
N ALA A 94 -1.11 3.53 20.41
CA ALA A 94 0.05 3.64 19.53
C ALA A 94 0.27 5.09 19.11
N GLU A 95 1.47 5.39 18.68
CA GLU A 95 1.83 6.66 18.06
C GLU A 95 2.48 6.42 16.72
N VAL A 96 2.34 7.39 15.83
CA VAL A 96 3.01 7.37 14.52
C VAL A 96 4.44 7.86 14.74
N LEU A 97 5.43 6.98 14.54
CA LEU A 97 6.84 7.35 14.56
C LEU A 97 7.25 8.14 13.33
N GLY A 98 6.70 7.78 12.20
CA GLY A 98 6.95 8.46 10.94
C GLY A 98 6.15 7.84 9.80
N ALA A 99 6.14 8.55 8.69
CA ALA A 99 5.47 8.12 7.48
C ALA A 99 6.30 8.48 6.24
N GLU A 100 6.29 7.59 5.25
CA GLU A 100 6.81 7.82 3.91
C GLU A 100 5.65 7.81 2.90
N PRO A 101 5.07 8.99 2.61
CA PRO A 101 3.89 9.08 1.75
C PRO A 101 4.11 8.57 0.33
N HIS A 102 5.36 8.65 -0.19
CA HIS A 102 5.69 8.14 -1.53
C HIS A 102 5.63 6.61 -1.62
N LEU A 103 5.83 5.92 -0.50
CA LEU A 103 5.70 4.47 -0.39
C LEU A 103 4.36 4.04 0.24
N ASP A 104 3.45 4.99 0.47
CA ASP A 104 2.22 4.70 1.22
C ASP A 104 2.47 4.01 2.57
N LEU A 105 3.64 4.22 3.19
CA LEU A 105 4.11 3.56 4.38
C LEU A 105 3.98 4.44 5.62
N ALA A 106 3.55 3.85 6.72
CA ALA A 106 3.69 4.42 8.06
C ALA A 106 4.27 3.38 9.02
N VAL A 107 5.04 3.86 9.98
CA VAL A 107 5.52 3.04 11.09
C VAL A 107 4.97 3.59 12.40
N LEU A 108 4.35 2.69 13.17
CA LEU A 108 3.78 2.99 14.47
C LEU A 108 4.63 2.36 15.58
N LYS A 109 4.51 2.91 16.79
CA LYS A 109 5.05 2.33 18.01
C LYS A 109 3.96 2.11 19.04
N LEU A 110 3.89 0.93 19.60
CA LEU A 110 3.01 0.63 20.73
C LEU A 110 3.51 1.37 21.98
N LYS A 111 2.60 2.02 22.70
CA LYS A 111 2.88 2.64 24.00
C LYS A 111 2.74 1.58 25.08
N SER A 112 3.83 1.29 25.77
CA SER A 112 3.86 0.32 26.85
C SER A 112 4.83 0.78 27.93
N GLU A 113 4.42 0.67 29.20
CA GLU A 113 5.30 0.91 30.37
C GLU A 113 6.21 -0.30 30.64
N ARG A 114 5.88 -1.46 30.06
CA ARG A 114 6.66 -2.69 30.22
C ARG A 114 7.39 -3.00 28.93
N GLU A 115 8.53 -3.63 29.07
CA GLU A 115 9.25 -4.20 27.95
C GLU A 115 8.37 -5.23 27.23
N LEU A 116 8.31 -5.13 25.90
CA LEU A 116 7.53 -6.03 25.07
C LEU A 116 8.47 -7.04 24.42
N ASP A 117 8.04 -8.29 24.35
CA ASP A 117 8.68 -9.37 23.60
C ASP A 117 7.60 -9.99 22.68
N LEU A 118 7.41 -9.38 21.53
CA LEU A 118 6.36 -9.75 20.59
C LEU A 118 6.93 -10.49 19.38
N PRO A 119 6.22 -11.49 18.85
CA PRO A 119 6.60 -12.09 17.58
C PRO A 119 6.45 -11.07 16.45
N PHE A 120 7.43 -11.02 15.56
CA PHE A 120 7.47 -10.06 14.46
C PHE A 120 7.94 -10.72 13.16
N PHE A 121 7.71 -10.07 12.03
CA PHE A 121 8.29 -10.43 10.74
C PHE A 121 9.65 -9.76 10.57
N ASP A 122 10.61 -10.52 10.07
CA ASP A 122 11.91 -9.97 9.69
C ASP A 122 11.78 -9.23 8.35
N TYR A 123 11.66 -7.91 8.42
CA TYR A 123 11.58 -7.05 7.23
C TYR A 123 12.93 -6.84 6.54
N LYS A 124 14.03 -7.28 7.15
CA LYS A 124 15.39 -7.19 6.59
C LYS A 124 15.75 -8.41 5.74
N GLU A 125 15.01 -9.50 5.90
CA GLU A 125 15.20 -10.69 5.08
C GLU A 125 14.85 -10.36 3.62
N LYS A 126 15.83 -10.52 2.72
CA LYS A 126 15.61 -10.30 1.29
C LYS A 126 14.87 -11.48 0.69
N VAL A 127 13.59 -11.35 0.55
CA VAL A 127 12.72 -12.33 -0.08
C VAL A 127 12.23 -11.77 -1.40
N THR A 128 12.44 -12.53 -2.47
CA THR A 128 11.92 -12.21 -3.79
C THR A 128 11.04 -13.34 -4.28
N ALA A 129 9.97 -12.99 -4.98
CA ALA A 129 9.07 -13.94 -5.58
C ALA A 129 8.74 -13.51 -7.01
N GLY A 130 8.43 -14.47 -7.85
CA GLY A 130 8.05 -14.26 -9.24
C GLY A 130 6.66 -14.78 -9.55
N PRO A 131 6.19 -14.62 -10.80
CA PRO A 131 4.91 -15.13 -11.25
C PRO A 131 4.72 -16.62 -10.94
N GLY A 132 3.53 -17.00 -10.48
CA GLY A 132 3.20 -18.36 -10.06
C GLY A 132 3.60 -18.71 -8.62
N THR A 133 4.31 -17.85 -7.90
CA THR A 133 4.61 -18.05 -6.48
C THR A 133 3.33 -17.98 -5.66
N ARG A 134 3.04 -19.05 -4.89
CA ARG A 134 1.89 -19.10 -4.00
C ARG A 134 2.11 -18.21 -2.79
N ILE A 135 1.07 -17.45 -2.42
CA ILE A 135 1.12 -16.48 -1.33
C ILE A 135 -0.08 -16.63 -0.38
N LEU A 136 0.11 -16.13 0.85
CA LEU A 136 -0.95 -15.86 1.80
C LEU A 136 -0.99 -14.37 2.10
N GLY A 137 -2.18 -13.79 2.01
CA GLY A 137 -2.45 -12.41 2.45
C GLY A 137 -3.19 -12.40 3.79
N PHE A 138 -2.80 -11.52 4.69
CA PHE A 138 -3.40 -11.38 6.03
C PHE A 138 -3.88 -9.96 6.24
N SER A 139 -5.17 -9.80 6.55
CA SER A 139 -5.74 -8.49 6.81
C SER A 139 -7.07 -8.55 7.56
N ASN A 140 -7.41 -7.47 8.28
CA ASN A 140 -8.68 -7.33 8.98
C ASN A 140 -9.75 -6.78 8.05
N MET A 141 -10.12 -7.57 7.03
CA MET A 141 -11.12 -7.16 6.06
C MET A 141 -12.49 -7.02 6.72
N PHE A 142 -13.23 -5.99 6.32
CA PHE A 142 -14.58 -5.71 6.80
C PHE A 142 -14.71 -5.59 8.33
N LYS A 143 -13.58 -5.35 9.03
CA LYS A 143 -13.55 -5.26 10.50
C LYS A 143 -14.08 -6.52 11.20
N VAL A 144 -13.79 -7.69 10.64
CA VAL A 144 -14.26 -8.97 11.19
C VAL A 144 -13.61 -9.31 12.52
N ALA A 145 -12.44 -8.75 12.82
CA ALA A 145 -11.72 -8.95 14.08
C ALA A 145 -11.59 -7.62 14.84
N THR A 146 -12.06 -7.58 16.07
CA THR A 146 -12.04 -6.42 16.96
C THR A 146 -11.44 -6.69 18.34
N GLY A 147 -11.24 -7.95 18.68
CA GLY A 147 -10.64 -8.47 19.91
C GLY A 147 -9.55 -9.50 19.61
N ASP A 148 -9.69 -10.70 20.13
CA ASP A 148 -8.81 -11.85 19.93
C ASP A 148 -9.15 -12.71 18.69
N GLU A 149 -10.22 -12.36 17.97
CA GLU A 149 -10.55 -13.04 16.74
C GLU A 149 -9.42 -12.92 15.72
N PRO A 150 -9.14 -14.00 14.96
CA PRO A 150 -8.11 -13.95 13.92
C PRO A 150 -8.52 -13.01 12.77
N VAL A 151 -7.54 -12.36 12.15
CA VAL A 151 -7.75 -11.61 10.91
C VAL A 151 -8.03 -12.58 9.75
N SER A 152 -8.59 -12.04 8.68
CA SER A 152 -8.85 -12.81 7.44
C SER A 152 -7.57 -13.29 6.78
N VAL A 153 -7.61 -14.48 6.20
CA VAL A 153 -6.52 -15.09 5.44
C VAL A 153 -6.97 -15.30 4.00
N LEU A 154 -6.18 -14.80 3.07
CA LEU A 154 -6.38 -14.94 1.62
C LEU A 154 -5.33 -15.86 1.04
N HIS A 155 -5.74 -16.67 0.09
CA HIS A 155 -4.83 -17.47 -0.75
C HIS A 155 -4.75 -16.85 -2.13
N GLY A 156 -3.57 -16.90 -2.72
CA GLY A 156 -3.39 -16.45 -4.09
C GLY A 156 -2.03 -16.82 -4.66
N VAL A 157 -1.76 -16.28 -5.83
CA VAL A 157 -0.46 -16.35 -6.49
C VAL A 157 -0.03 -14.96 -6.92
N ILE A 158 1.28 -14.77 -7.07
CA ILE A 158 1.83 -13.60 -7.73
C ILE A 158 1.59 -13.76 -9.24
N GLU A 159 0.86 -12.83 -9.84
CA GLU A 159 0.67 -12.78 -11.29
C GLU A 159 1.85 -12.12 -11.99
N ALA A 160 2.37 -11.04 -11.40
CA ALA A 160 3.51 -10.31 -11.93
C ALA A 160 4.26 -9.53 -10.81
N ARG A 161 5.53 -9.27 -11.04
CA ARG A 161 6.25 -8.14 -10.42
C ARG A 161 6.48 -7.11 -11.52
N THR A 162 5.97 -5.90 -11.33
CA THR A 162 6.01 -4.85 -12.35
C THR A 162 6.04 -3.48 -11.70
N GLU A 163 6.55 -2.52 -12.44
CA GLU A 163 6.45 -1.12 -12.03
C GLU A 163 5.07 -0.59 -12.41
N LEU A 164 4.34 -0.09 -11.41
CA LEU A 164 3.10 0.64 -11.64
C LEU A 164 3.42 2.14 -11.67
N PRO A 165 3.20 2.81 -12.79
CA PRO A 165 3.31 4.27 -12.84
C PRO A 165 2.21 4.89 -11.98
N ARG A 166 2.52 6.01 -11.32
CA ARG A 166 1.60 6.75 -10.44
C ARG A 166 0.25 7.02 -11.10
N ARG A 167 0.27 7.14 -12.41
CA ARG A 167 -0.93 7.28 -13.24
C ARG A 167 -0.73 6.54 -14.56
N ARG A 168 -1.65 5.66 -14.89
CA ARG A 168 -1.73 5.03 -16.20
C ARG A 168 -3.16 5.11 -16.70
N GLY A 169 -3.44 6.15 -17.48
CA GLY A 169 -4.77 6.39 -18.01
C GLY A 169 -5.80 6.62 -16.89
N ALA A 170 -6.74 5.69 -16.72
CA ALA A 170 -7.81 5.77 -15.73
C ALA A 170 -7.47 5.16 -14.36
N PHE A 171 -6.27 4.65 -14.14
CA PHE A 171 -5.82 4.14 -12.84
C PHE A 171 -5.12 5.26 -12.05
N GLU A 172 -5.58 5.49 -10.84
CA GLU A 172 -4.92 6.36 -9.87
C GLU A 172 -4.31 5.51 -8.78
N LEU A 173 -3.00 5.68 -8.58
CA LEU A 173 -2.22 4.99 -7.56
C LEU A 173 -1.66 6.02 -6.60
N SER A 174 -1.79 5.76 -5.31
CA SER A 174 -1.07 6.54 -4.30
C SER A 174 0.44 6.27 -4.30
N TYR A 175 0.83 5.13 -4.84
CA TYR A 175 2.22 4.68 -4.96
C TYR A 175 2.62 4.52 -6.42
N SER A 176 3.86 4.84 -6.73
CA SER A 176 4.50 4.62 -8.04
C SER A 176 5.81 3.86 -7.82
N GLY A 177 5.98 2.74 -8.49
CA GLY A 177 7.17 1.90 -8.41
C GLY A 177 6.85 0.40 -8.48
N ASP A 178 7.81 -0.40 -8.07
CA ASP A 178 7.71 -1.87 -8.09
C ASP A 178 6.61 -2.40 -7.17
N VAL A 179 5.77 -3.28 -7.70
CA VAL A 179 4.72 -3.99 -6.96
C VAL A 179 4.64 -5.45 -7.35
N TYR A 180 4.09 -6.25 -6.44
CA TYR A 180 3.54 -7.56 -6.77
C TYR A 180 2.06 -7.38 -7.14
N VAL A 181 1.68 -7.75 -8.35
CA VAL A 181 0.27 -7.94 -8.75
C VAL A 181 -0.13 -9.34 -8.34
N VAL A 182 -1.27 -9.47 -7.67
CA VAL A 182 -1.73 -10.73 -7.09
C VAL A 182 -3.18 -11.01 -7.49
N ASP A 183 -3.54 -12.28 -7.60
CA ASP A 183 -4.92 -12.73 -7.86
C ASP A 183 -5.79 -12.78 -6.59
N ALA A 184 -5.17 -12.65 -5.41
CA ALA A 184 -5.90 -12.56 -4.15
C ALA A 184 -6.70 -11.26 -4.08
N ILE A 185 -7.96 -11.33 -3.66
CA ILE A 185 -8.84 -10.15 -3.56
C ILE A 185 -8.46 -9.32 -2.33
N THR A 186 -7.58 -8.34 -2.50
CA THR A 186 -7.06 -7.49 -1.43
C THR A 186 -7.66 -6.08 -1.42
N ASN A 187 -8.60 -5.79 -2.29
CA ASN A 187 -9.23 -4.47 -2.46
C ASN A 187 -10.47 -4.26 -1.57
N ASN A 188 -10.48 -4.88 -0.39
CA ASN A 188 -11.59 -4.77 0.55
C ASN A 188 -11.28 -3.75 1.66
N PRO A 189 -12.29 -3.10 2.27
CA PRO A 189 -12.08 -2.21 3.40
C PRO A 189 -11.29 -2.89 4.53
N GLY A 190 -10.25 -2.22 5.02
CA GLY A 190 -9.37 -2.72 6.07
C GLY A 190 -8.25 -3.65 5.60
N ALA A 191 -8.21 -4.03 4.32
CA ALA A 191 -7.18 -4.92 3.78
C ALA A 191 -5.81 -4.25 3.69
N ALA A 192 -5.77 -2.99 3.27
CA ALA A 192 -4.54 -2.24 3.11
C ALA A 192 -3.74 -2.17 4.41
N GLY A 193 -2.42 -2.31 4.30
CA GLY A 193 -1.48 -2.39 5.43
C GLY A 193 -1.30 -3.81 5.98
N GLY A 194 -2.06 -4.79 5.51
CA GLY A 194 -1.88 -6.19 5.85
C GLY A 194 -0.59 -6.79 5.27
N ALA A 195 -0.22 -7.97 5.76
CA ALA A 195 0.99 -8.65 5.32
C ALA A 195 0.72 -9.60 4.14
N LEU A 196 1.62 -9.61 3.17
CA LEU A 196 1.74 -10.63 2.14
C LEU A 196 2.93 -11.52 2.48
N VAL A 197 2.73 -12.83 2.57
CA VAL A 197 3.79 -13.79 2.89
C VAL A 197 3.84 -14.94 1.90
N THR A 198 5.00 -15.57 1.80
CA THR A 198 5.16 -16.86 1.10
C THR A 198 4.54 -18.01 1.89
N TYR A 199 4.39 -19.18 1.26
CA TYR A 199 3.88 -20.38 1.95
C TYR A 199 4.83 -20.93 3.03
N ASP A 200 6.07 -20.50 3.06
CA ASP A 200 7.04 -20.82 4.14
C ASP A 200 7.11 -19.71 5.22
N GLY A 201 6.22 -18.71 5.16
CA GLY A 201 6.02 -17.71 6.21
C GLY A 201 6.93 -16.48 6.13
N LYS A 202 7.67 -16.31 5.05
CA LYS A 202 8.53 -15.15 4.85
C LYS A 202 7.73 -13.95 4.38
N LEU A 203 8.02 -12.77 4.93
CA LEU A 203 7.35 -11.54 4.54
C LEU A 203 7.77 -11.12 3.14
N LEU A 204 6.82 -11.06 2.21
CA LEU A 204 7.02 -10.60 0.83
C LEU A 204 6.73 -9.11 0.67
N GLY A 205 5.76 -8.60 1.43
CA GLY A 205 5.37 -7.21 1.28
C GLY A 205 4.15 -6.80 2.09
N MET A 206 3.71 -5.58 1.86
CA MET A 206 2.55 -4.96 2.48
C MET A 206 1.42 -4.85 1.45
N ILE A 207 0.22 -5.27 1.82
CA ILE A 207 -0.98 -5.12 0.97
C ILE A 207 -1.25 -3.64 0.72
N GLY A 208 -1.33 -3.27 -0.56
CA GLY A 208 -1.55 -1.90 -1.00
C GLY A 208 -3.00 -1.44 -0.86
N LYS A 209 -3.22 -0.17 -1.18
CA LYS A 209 -4.56 0.41 -1.26
C LYS A 209 -5.32 -0.13 -2.47
N GLN A 210 -6.60 0.11 -2.42
CA GLN A 210 -7.50 -0.18 -3.52
C GLN A 210 -7.16 0.65 -4.77
N VAL A 211 -7.03 -0.01 -5.91
CA VAL A 211 -6.85 0.63 -7.21
C VAL A 211 -7.98 0.22 -8.14
N ARG A 212 -8.67 1.20 -8.68
CA ARG A 212 -9.81 1.01 -9.56
C ARG A 212 -9.63 1.78 -10.87
N ASN A 213 -9.88 1.13 -11.97
CA ASN A 213 -10.03 1.83 -13.24
C ASN A 213 -11.41 2.48 -13.31
N ALA A 214 -11.48 3.79 -13.32
CA ALA A 214 -12.73 4.55 -13.34
C ALA A 214 -13.58 4.28 -14.59
N LYS A 215 -12.95 3.99 -15.74
CA LYS A 215 -13.65 3.75 -17.03
C LYS A 215 -14.23 2.33 -17.15
N THR A 216 -13.47 1.33 -16.70
CA THR A 216 -13.84 -0.10 -16.88
C THR A 216 -14.38 -0.73 -15.61
N ASN A 217 -14.31 -0.03 -14.48
CA ASN A 217 -14.66 -0.55 -13.16
C ASN A 217 -13.91 -1.83 -12.77
N THR A 218 -12.73 -2.03 -13.33
CA THR A 218 -11.85 -3.13 -12.97
C THR A 218 -10.93 -2.75 -11.82
N TRP A 219 -10.53 -3.72 -11.04
CA TRP A 219 -9.71 -3.57 -9.84
C TRP A 219 -8.36 -4.23 -10.04
N VAL A 220 -7.31 -3.63 -9.50
CA VAL A 220 -5.99 -4.24 -9.41
C VAL A 220 -5.68 -4.50 -7.95
N ASN A 221 -5.35 -5.74 -7.63
CA ASN A 221 -4.86 -6.13 -6.32
C ASN A 221 -3.33 -6.13 -6.36
N TYR A 222 -2.71 -5.37 -5.47
CA TYR A 222 -1.25 -5.27 -5.43
C TYR A 222 -0.71 -5.22 -4.00
N SER A 223 0.56 -5.54 -3.89
CA SER A 223 1.33 -5.45 -2.65
C SER A 223 2.66 -4.75 -2.91
N LEU A 224 3.07 -3.89 -1.99
CA LEU A 224 4.37 -3.22 -2.02
C LEU A 224 5.43 -4.20 -1.52
N PRO A 225 6.48 -4.49 -2.31
CA PRO A 225 7.52 -5.43 -1.92
C PRO A 225 8.28 -4.98 -0.67
N ILE A 226 8.65 -5.93 0.20
CA ILE A 226 9.35 -5.60 1.45
C ILE A 226 10.76 -5.04 1.19
N ASP A 227 11.41 -5.45 0.12
CA ASP A 227 12.71 -4.93 -0.28
C ASP A 227 12.67 -3.43 -0.65
N VAL A 228 11.51 -2.93 -1.12
CA VAL A 228 11.25 -1.50 -1.36
C VAL A 228 11.03 -0.76 -0.04
N LEU A 229 10.30 -1.37 0.91
CA LEU A 229 9.87 -0.74 2.16
C LEU A 229 10.94 -0.77 3.26
N SER A 230 11.82 -1.77 3.25
CA SER A 230 12.71 -2.10 4.36
C SER A 230 13.61 -0.94 4.79
N LYS A 231 14.17 -0.20 3.84
CA LYS A 231 15.05 0.95 4.11
C LYS A 231 14.30 2.05 4.88
N SER A 232 13.11 2.42 4.43
CA SER A 232 12.30 3.46 5.08
C SER A 232 11.80 3.02 6.45
N ILE A 233 11.42 1.74 6.61
CA ILE A 233 11.06 1.16 7.91
C ILE A 233 12.24 1.32 8.90
N GLU A 234 13.46 0.95 8.49
CA GLU A 234 14.64 1.05 9.35
C GLU A 234 14.99 2.50 9.70
N GLN A 235 14.93 3.40 8.72
CA GLN A 235 15.19 4.83 8.92
C GLN A 235 14.21 5.45 9.92
N ILE A 236 12.92 5.13 9.81
CA ILE A 236 11.89 5.63 10.72
C ILE A 236 12.11 5.07 12.12
N ILE A 237 12.36 3.78 12.29
CA ILE A 237 12.59 3.14 13.60
C ILE A 237 13.82 3.72 14.28
N THR A 238 14.88 3.99 13.53
CA THR A 238 16.15 4.52 14.08
C THR A 238 16.15 6.03 14.26
N GLY A 239 15.07 6.74 13.90
CA GLY A 239 15.01 8.20 13.94
C GLY A 239 15.93 8.90 12.94
N LYS A 240 16.45 8.18 11.96
CA LYS A 240 17.32 8.70 10.88
C LYS A 240 16.52 9.02 9.60
N PHE A 241 15.20 9.00 9.70
CA PHE A 241 14.34 9.30 8.58
C PHE A 241 14.38 10.80 8.29
N ASP A 242 15.02 11.17 7.20
CA ASP A 242 14.95 12.51 6.64
C ASP A 242 14.01 12.49 5.44
N SER A 243 12.79 12.98 5.66
CA SER A 243 11.79 13.12 4.61
C SER A 243 12.22 14.06 3.47
N SER A 244 13.33 14.75 3.63
CA SER A 244 13.90 15.67 2.62
C SER A 244 14.85 14.96 1.65
N GLU A 245 15.50 13.86 2.05
CA GLU A 245 16.46 13.17 1.18
C GLU A 245 15.81 12.31 0.09
N ASP A 246 14.66 11.67 0.36
CA ASP A 246 13.93 10.87 -0.63
C ASP A 246 12.83 11.66 -1.36
N GLN A 247 12.69 12.95 -1.10
CA GLN A 247 12.09 13.85 -2.05
C GLN A 247 13.05 13.96 -3.26
N LYS A 248 13.14 12.90 -4.06
CA LYS A 248 13.26 13.14 -5.50
C LYS A 248 12.13 14.12 -5.78
N LYS A 249 12.50 15.39 -5.89
CA LYS A 249 11.63 16.41 -6.46
C LYS A 249 10.91 15.69 -7.59
N PRO A 250 9.57 15.70 -7.64
CA PRO A 250 8.87 15.16 -8.79
C PRO A 250 9.65 15.70 -9.94
N ASP A 251 10.11 14.83 -10.83
CA ASP A 251 11.06 15.17 -11.88
C ASP A 251 10.53 16.44 -12.54
N MET A 252 11.07 17.59 -12.10
CA MET A 252 10.59 18.90 -12.56
C MET A 252 10.95 19.10 -14.03
N ASP A 253 11.78 18.18 -14.57
CA ASP A 253 12.14 18.05 -15.97
C ASP A 253 11.26 17.01 -16.71
N ALA A 254 10.41 16.23 -16.01
CA ALA A 254 9.36 15.50 -16.69
C ALA A 254 8.45 16.52 -17.36
N PRO A 255 8.24 16.44 -18.68
CA PRO A 255 7.45 17.42 -19.39
C PRO A 255 6.06 17.48 -18.75
N GLN A 256 5.79 18.58 -18.02
CA GLN A 256 4.48 18.84 -17.47
C GLN A 256 3.51 18.97 -18.63
N ARG A 257 2.73 17.93 -18.87
CA ARG A 257 1.82 17.85 -20.01
C ARG A 257 0.74 18.91 -19.94
N TYR A 258 0.26 19.20 -18.73
CA TYR A 258 -0.73 20.25 -18.49
C TYR A 258 -0.36 21.14 -17.31
N ARG A 259 -0.68 22.40 -17.43
CA ARG A 259 -0.54 23.43 -16.40
C ARG A 259 -1.92 24.04 -16.11
N PRO A 260 -2.13 24.72 -14.98
CA PRO A 260 -3.40 25.37 -14.66
C PRO A 260 -3.94 26.24 -15.81
N VAL A 261 -3.05 26.95 -16.50
CA VAL A 261 -3.43 27.84 -17.61
C VAL A 261 -4.03 27.11 -18.81
N ASP A 262 -3.71 25.82 -19.02
CA ASP A 262 -4.24 25.04 -20.13
C ASP A 262 -5.73 24.72 -19.94
N PHE A 263 -6.20 24.73 -18.70
CA PHE A 263 -7.61 24.67 -18.33
C PHE A 263 -8.28 26.02 -18.22
N GLY A 264 -7.49 27.10 -18.21
CA GLY A 264 -7.95 28.47 -18.04
C GLY A 264 -7.88 28.99 -16.61
N LEU A 265 -7.09 28.34 -15.73
CA LEU A 265 -6.82 28.78 -14.39
C LEU A 265 -5.55 29.65 -14.35
N VAL A 266 -5.65 30.84 -13.79
CA VAL A 266 -4.50 31.64 -13.39
C VAL A 266 -4.44 31.60 -11.88
N MET A 267 -3.36 31.04 -11.35
CA MET A 267 -3.16 30.89 -9.92
C MET A 267 -2.50 32.12 -9.32
N VAL A 268 -2.68 32.35 -8.03
CA VAL A 268 -1.88 33.34 -7.30
C VAL A 268 -0.38 33.05 -7.45
N PRO A 269 0.49 34.10 -7.45
CA PRO A 269 1.94 33.91 -7.58
C PRO A 269 2.50 32.98 -6.48
N ASP A 270 3.25 31.93 -6.89
CA ASP A 270 3.87 30.96 -5.98
C ASP A 270 5.16 31.51 -5.35
N VAL A 271 5.00 32.44 -4.41
CA VAL A 271 6.13 33.19 -3.76
C VAL A 271 6.59 32.54 -2.48
N LEU A 272 5.72 31.78 -1.81
CA LEU A 272 6.02 31.13 -0.54
C LEU A 272 6.33 29.64 -0.76
N TYR A 273 7.05 29.04 0.17
CA TYR A 273 7.37 27.61 0.13
C TYR A 273 6.11 26.73 -0.01
N ARG A 274 4.98 27.17 0.56
CA ARG A 274 3.66 26.53 0.44
C ARG A 274 2.59 27.57 0.16
N THR A 275 2.60 28.16 -1.04
CA THR A 275 1.52 29.06 -1.47
C THR A 275 0.25 28.25 -1.69
N PRO A 276 -0.86 28.52 -0.97
CA PRO A 276 -2.13 27.83 -1.20
C PRO A 276 -2.62 28.04 -2.63
N ALA A 277 -3.29 27.03 -3.19
CA ALA A 277 -3.72 27.02 -4.59
C ALA A 277 -5.00 27.86 -4.81
N TYR A 278 -4.95 29.16 -4.53
CA TYR A 278 -6.03 30.10 -4.85
C TYR A 278 -6.02 30.45 -6.32
N ILE A 279 -7.23 30.54 -6.91
CA ILE A 279 -7.46 31.01 -8.25
C ILE A 279 -7.43 32.57 -8.23
N ASP A 280 -6.45 33.18 -8.89
CA ASP A 280 -6.40 34.62 -9.08
C ASP A 280 -7.41 35.06 -10.15
N ARG A 281 -7.41 34.38 -11.29
CA ARG A 281 -8.32 34.66 -12.41
C ARG A 281 -8.73 33.40 -13.15
N VAL A 282 -9.93 33.45 -13.72
CA VAL A 282 -10.45 32.44 -14.64
C VAL A 282 -10.52 33.03 -16.04
N LEU A 283 -9.89 32.38 -17.02
CA LEU A 283 -9.87 32.88 -18.39
C LEU A 283 -11.27 32.75 -19.02
N PRO A 284 -11.81 33.84 -19.60
CA PRO A 284 -13.12 33.82 -20.24
C PRO A 284 -13.22 32.75 -21.33
N GLY A 285 -14.34 32.02 -21.35
CA GLY A 285 -14.60 30.98 -22.35
C GLY A 285 -13.85 29.65 -22.14
N SER A 286 -12.99 29.57 -21.12
CA SER A 286 -12.26 28.37 -20.78
C SER A 286 -13.17 27.22 -20.27
N LEU A 287 -12.62 26.00 -20.16
CA LEU A 287 -13.31 24.84 -19.63
C LEU A 287 -13.79 25.09 -18.20
N VAL A 288 -12.91 25.62 -17.36
CA VAL A 288 -13.22 25.93 -15.95
C VAL A 288 -14.19 27.07 -15.76
N ALA A 289 -14.17 28.09 -16.67
CA ALA A 289 -15.16 29.17 -16.68
C ALA A 289 -16.58 28.62 -16.95
N LYS A 290 -16.70 27.74 -17.94
CA LYS A 290 -17.97 27.07 -18.27
C LYS A 290 -18.47 26.17 -17.15
N ALA A 291 -17.56 25.59 -16.38
CA ALA A 291 -17.86 24.77 -15.21
C ALA A 291 -18.17 25.59 -13.94
N GLY A 292 -18.07 26.93 -14.01
CA GLY A 292 -18.50 27.82 -12.93
C GLY A 292 -17.44 28.12 -11.86
N LEU A 293 -16.16 27.86 -12.12
CA LEU A 293 -15.09 28.34 -11.24
C LEU A 293 -14.95 29.83 -11.27
N GLN A 294 -14.53 30.41 -10.16
CA GLN A 294 -14.45 31.86 -9.94
C GLN A 294 -13.10 32.25 -9.33
N PRO A 295 -12.67 33.50 -9.45
CA PRO A 295 -11.59 34.05 -8.65
C PRO A 295 -11.85 33.82 -7.15
N ASP A 296 -10.78 33.74 -6.35
CA ASP A 296 -10.79 33.47 -4.92
C ASP A 296 -11.24 32.05 -4.53
N ASP A 297 -11.56 31.14 -5.46
CA ASP A 297 -11.72 29.73 -5.16
C ASP A 297 -10.37 29.14 -4.74
N LEU A 298 -10.37 28.38 -3.64
CA LEU A 298 -9.21 27.59 -3.22
C LEU A 298 -9.35 26.15 -3.74
N VAL A 299 -8.44 25.72 -4.60
CA VAL A 299 -8.39 24.32 -5.03
C VAL A 299 -7.94 23.46 -3.86
N VAL A 300 -8.78 22.52 -3.42
CA VAL A 300 -8.52 21.64 -2.28
C VAL A 300 -8.28 20.20 -2.70
N PHE A 301 -8.89 19.74 -3.80
CA PHE A 301 -8.59 18.42 -4.36
C PHE A 301 -8.51 18.47 -5.88
N VAL A 302 -7.60 17.69 -6.42
CA VAL A 302 -7.55 17.30 -7.84
C VAL A 302 -7.77 15.79 -7.84
N ASN A 303 -8.89 15.36 -8.43
CA ASN A 303 -9.36 13.98 -8.29
C ASN A 303 -9.52 13.63 -6.80
N ASP A 304 -8.77 12.66 -6.27
CA ASP A 304 -8.80 12.28 -4.86
C ASP A 304 -7.57 12.79 -4.09
N GLU A 305 -6.68 13.57 -4.75
CA GLU A 305 -5.44 14.05 -4.14
C GLU A 305 -5.64 15.42 -3.48
N LEU A 306 -5.20 15.54 -2.22
CA LEU A 306 -5.29 16.77 -1.44
C LEU A 306 -4.25 17.79 -1.93
N ILE A 307 -4.71 18.95 -2.37
CA ILE A 307 -3.86 20.05 -2.86
C ILE A 307 -3.47 20.96 -1.69
N LYS A 308 -2.21 20.89 -1.31
CA LYS A 308 -1.65 21.68 -0.20
C LYS A 308 -0.97 22.98 -0.66
N SER A 309 -0.66 23.11 -1.95
CA SER A 309 0.05 24.27 -2.52
C SER A 309 -0.11 24.35 -4.03
N CYS A 310 0.24 25.50 -4.62
CA CYS A 310 0.34 25.67 -6.08
C CYS A 310 1.30 24.66 -6.72
N LYS A 311 2.37 24.26 -6.02
CA LYS A 311 3.32 23.23 -6.51
C LYS A 311 2.65 21.87 -6.61
N THR A 312 1.90 21.46 -5.59
CA THR A 312 1.14 20.20 -5.62
C THR A 312 0.11 20.22 -6.75
N LEU A 313 -0.61 21.32 -6.92
CA LEU A 313 -1.55 21.48 -8.03
C LEU A 313 -0.87 21.30 -9.39
N ASN A 314 0.26 21.98 -9.62
CA ASN A 314 1.01 21.87 -10.87
C ASN A 314 1.49 20.43 -11.11
N SER A 315 1.99 19.76 -10.08
CA SER A 315 2.41 18.36 -10.17
C SER A 315 1.25 17.44 -10.57
N GLU A 316 0.08 17.59 -9.94
CA GLU A 316 -1.08 16.74 -10.24
C GLU A 316 -1.65 17.00 -11.64
N LEU A 317 -1.76 18.26 -12.04
CA LEU A 317 -2.22 18.59 -13.40
C LEU A 317 -1.21 18.15 -14.47
N GLY A 318 0.09 18.21 -14.17
CA GLY A 318 1.15 17.79 -15.09
C GLY A 318 1.13 16.29 -15.42
N GLN A 319 0.47 15.47 -14.59
CA GLN A 319 0.35 14.01 -14.75
C GLN A 319 -0.87 13.59 -15.58
N LEU A 320 -1.77 14.53 -15.92
CA LEU A 320 -3.00 14.25 -16.68
C LEU A 320 -2.68 13.82 -18.12
N GLU A 321 -3.50 12.91 -18.64
CA GLU A 321 -3.47 12.51 -20.04
C GLU A 321 -4.67 13.04 -20.82
N PRO A 322 -4.53 13.24 -22.15
CA PRO A 322 -5.64 13.65 -22.98
C PRO A 322 -6.84 12.72 -22.84
N GLY A 323 -8.01 13.28 -22.56
CA GLY A 323 -9.26 12.54 -22.40
C GLY A 323 -9.50 11.97 -21.00
N ASP A 324 -8.60 12.19 -20.04
CA ASP A 324 -8.86 11.87 -18.63
C ASP A 324 -10.05 12.66 -18.09
N LEU A 325 -10.73 12.09 -17.08
CA LEU A 325 -11.70 12.84 -16.29
C LEU A 325 -10.95 13.56 -15.17
N LEU A 326 -11.01 14.89 -15.18
CA LEU A 326 -10.45 15.74 -14.11
C LEU A 326 -11.59 16.19 -13.20
N ARG A 327 -11.55 15.77 -11.95
CA ARG A 327 -12.42 16.29 -10.89
C ARG A 327 -11.65 17.32 -10.07
N LEU A 328 -12.13 18.56 -10.06
CA LEU A 328 -11.62 19.60 -9.20
C LEU A 328 -12.61 19.86 -8.08
N VAL A 329 -12.13 19.85 -6.83
CA VAL A 329 -12.91 20.30 -5.69
C VAL A 329 -12.30 21.59 -5.19
N VAL A 330 -13.11 22.64 -5.16
CA VAL A 330 -12.70 23.96 -4.66
C VAL A 330 -13.50 24.32 -3.41
N ARG A 331 -12.89 25.14 -2.56
CA ARG A 331 -13.57 25.76 -1.43
C ARG A 331 -13.91 27.21 -1.78
N ARG A 332 -15.20 27.53 -1.74
CA ARG A 332 -15.75 28.87 -1.93
C ARG A 332 -16.66 29.21 -0.75
N ASN A 333 -16.41 30.32 -0.07
CA ASN A 333 -17.25 30.76 1.08
C ASN A 333 -17.59 29.62 2.08
N ASN A 334 -16.59 28.83 2.45
CA ASN A 334 -16.72 27.67 3.35
C ASN A 334 -17.54 26.47 2.82
N GLN A 335 -17.91 26.47 1.55
CA GLN A 335 -18.57 25.34 0.88
C GLN A 335 -17.60 24.66 -0.09
N LEU A 336 -17.69 23.35 -0.20
CA LEU A 336 -16.97 22.55 -1.18
C LEU A 336 -17.81 22.43 -2.46
N ILE A 337 -17.25 22.83 -3.56
CA ILE A 337 -17.86 22.76 -4.89
C ILE A 337 -17.02 21.79 -5.72
N SER A 338 -17.64 20.74 -6.23
CA SER A 338 -16.99 19.77 -7.11
C SER A 338 -17.42 20.03 -8.55
N ILE A 339 -16.43 20.05 -9.45
CA ILE A 339 -16.65 20.11 -10.90
C ILE A 339 -15.91 18.96 -11.58
N GLU A 340 -16.44 18.50 -12.69
CA GLU A 340 -15.81 17.46 -13.52
C GLU A 340 -15.59 18.01 -14.92
N LEU A 341 -14.38 17.79 -15.44
CA LEU A 341 -13.94 18.25 -16.76
C LEU A 341 -13.27 17.11 -17.49
N GLN A 342 -13.42 17.06 -18.79
CA GLN A 342 -12.60 16.20 -19.63
C GLN A 342 -11.32 16.93 -20.01
N VAL A 343 -10.16 16.28 -19.78
CA VAL A 343 -8.87 16.86 -20.15
C VAL A 343 -8.79 17.03 -21.67
N PRO A 344 -8.49 18.25 -22.16
CA PRO A 344 -8.45 18.52 -23.57
C PRO A 344 -7.30 17.76 -24.27
N PRO A 345 -7.35 17.54 -25.58
CA PRO A 345 -6.21 17.04 -26.33
C PRO A 345 -5.02 17.99 -26.20
N GLU A 346 -3.80 17.43 -26.24
CA GLU A 346 -2.57 18.23 -26.22
C GLU A 346 -2.61 19.33 -27.31
N LYS A 347 -2.32 20.54 -26.91
CA LYS A 347 -2.06 21.62 -27.90
C LYS A 347 -0.72 21.30 -28.57
N LYS A 348 -0.77 21.02 -29.87
CA LYS A 348 0.41 20.92 -30.74
C LYS A 348 1.19 22.21 -30.79
#